data_90f8eeaa8701f43a705379c59704c680
#
_entry.id   90f8eeaa8701f43a705379c59704c680
#
_cell.length_a   1.000
_cell.length_b   1.000
_cell.length_c   1.000
_cell.angle_alpha   90.00
_cell.angle_beta   90.00
_cell.angle_gamma   90.00
#
_symmetry.space_group_name_H-M   'P 1'
#
loop_
_entity.id
_entity.type
_entity.pdbx_description
1 polymer ?
#
loop_
_entity_poly.entity_id
_entity_poly.type
_entity_poly.pdbx_seq_one_letter_code
_entity_poly.pdbx_strand_id
1 'polypeptide(L)'
;KMPSYYQEDDCHQLIHDFYAKYADSCKPMSRDVIRVNALAEKQASQQVNSLQLTVNSPNANHTVQSSMFQVQSNGVQSTEEDYPEPPAMPEKLPKLVELLISRTPEVYKPAVAHAIFPPLATHLWQTSFRYIDNVVHEATLSTCLLAGTGAGKSSVDKPIRYIMEDIRKRDAENLKREKEWKEEVTRKGANKDKRKRPDNLVIQEIDADMTSPAFVMRTAEAQGRFLYTSLNELDQFDALRGSGNQQFRIMCLAFDPFNLFGQQRVGVQSVTERVTIRFNWNASTTIQKGQRYFSKVLTDGPISRINFCTIPEREIGDEMPVYGDYNDAYREALKPYIENLNNARGLIDCPEAFQLALKLKDENAEFSRLSQDRVYENLSFRANVIAYLKACVLYVANGCKWEPEIDEFIRWSERYDLYCKMRFFGDAIKRANDTGEKSSKRGPSNMLMQLPDEFTYQQVIDLRVANGMSQKGTSKMLGNWKDRHYIRAKENDSVPQFLSSSVFIKLKFRKENS
;
A
#
# COMPACT_ATOMS: atom_id res chain seq x y z
N LYS A 1 -2.39 -22.14 -23.52
CA LYS A 1 -1.58 -22.42 -24.74
C LYS A 1 -2.53 -23.01 -25.74
N MET A 2 -2.88 -22.25 -26.80
CA MET A 2 -3.52 -22.86 -27.98
C MET A 2 -2.56 -23.86 -28.60
N PRO A 3 -3.03 -25.03 -29.05
CA PRO A 3 -2.20 -25.95 -29.75
C PRO A 3 -1.68 -25.30 -31.04
N SER A 4 -0.41 -25.54 -31.38
CA SER A 4 0.33 -24.91 -32.47
C SER A 4 -0.11 -25.30 -33.91
N TYR A 5 -1.25 -25.97 -34.06
CA TYR A 5 -1.79 -26.44 -35.34
C TYR A 5 -3.07 -25.71 -35.78
N TYR A 6 -3.55 -24.70 -35.04
CA TYR A 6 -4.63 -23.84 -35.52
C TYR A 6 -4.06 -22.68 -36.33
N GLN A 7 -4.47 -22.55 -37.57
CA GLN A 7 -4.16 -21.39 -38.42
C GLN A 7 -5.15 -20.25 -38.11
N GLU A 8 -4.81 -19.02 -38.50
CA GLU A 8 -5.60 -17.81 -38.20
C GLU A 8 -7.03 -17.92 -38.80
N ASP A 9 -7.17 -18.55 -39.98
CA ASP A 9 -8.46 -18.81 -40.62
C ASP A 9 -9.36 -19.76 -39.81
N ASP A 10 -8.78 -20.75 -39.13
CA ASP A 10 -9.52 -21.69 -38.27
C ASP A 10 -10.09 -20.98 -37.04
N CYS A 11 -9.36 -19.98 -36.53
CA CYS A 11 -9.82 -19.15 -35.40
C CYS A 11 -11.01 -18.26 -35.81
N HIS A 12 -10.97 -17.68 -36.99
CA HIS A 12 -12.07 -16.89 -37.54
C HIS A 12 -13.33 -17.74 -37.77
N GLN A 13 -13.19 -18.95 -38.29
CA GLN A 13 -14.30 -19.86 -38.46
C GLN A 13 -14.91 -20.29 -37.13
N LEU A 14 -14.10 -20.63 -36.14
CA LEU A 14 -14.55 -20.95 -34.78
C LEU A 14 -15.31 -19.82 -34.11
N ILE A 15 -14.85 -18.58 -34.27
CA ILE A 15 -15.52 -17.38 -33.77
C ILE A 15 -16.87 -17.20 -34.47
N HIS A 16 -16.91 -17.35 -35.78
CA HIS A 16 -18.13 -17.25 -36.59
C HIS A 16 -19.16 -18.32 -36.18
N ASP A 17 -18.74 -19.56 -36.01
CA ASP A 17 -19.60 -20.67 -35.60
C ASP A 17 -20.12 -20.51 -34.18
N PHE A 18 -19.29 -19.94 -33.26
CA PHE A 18 -19.72 -19.57 -31.91
C PHE A 18 -20.82 -18.51 -31.93
N TYR A 19 -20.63 -17.44 -32.73
CA TYR A 19 -21.64 -16.39 -32.86
C TYR A 19 -22.93 -16.90 -33.52
N ALA A 20 -22.84 -17.73 -34.52
CA ALA A 20 -24.01 -18.34 -35.18
C ALA A 20 -24.80 -19.24 -34.20
N LYS A 21 -24.11 -19.95 -33.31
CA LYS A 21 -24.73 -20.86 -32.34
C LYS A 21 -25.35 -20.17 -31.13
N TYR A 22 -24.82 -19.01 -30.74
CA TYR A 22 -25.22 -18.34 -29.51
C TYR A 22 -25.77 -16.91 -29.71
N ALA A 23 -26.02 -16.49 -30.96
CA ALA A 23 -26.52 -15.14 -31.28
C ALA A 23 -27.83 -14.81 -30.56
N ASP A 24 -28.72 -15.77 -30.39
CA ASP A 24 -30.02 -15.58 -29.74
C ASP A 24 -29.94 -15.54 -28.21
N SER A 25 -28.85 -15.99 -27.60
CA SER A 25 -28.62 -16.01 -26.16
C SER A 25 -27.79 -14.85 -25.65
N CYS A 26 -27.14 -14.08 -26.53
CA CYS A 26 -26.34 -12.92 -26.17
C CYS A 26 -27.24 -11.68 -26.01
N LYS A 27 -27.12 -10.98 -24.87
CA LYS A 27 -27.76 -9.67 -24.73
C LYS A 27 -27.16 -8.71 -25.78
N PRO A 28 -28.00 -7.96 -26.52
CA PRO A 28 -27.48 -7.02 -27.51
C PRO A 28 -26.57 -5.98 -26.83
N MET A 29 -25.39 -5.77 -27.39
CA MET A 29 -24.50 -4.70 -26.95
C MET A 29 -25.21 -3.36 -27.09
N SER A 30 -24.99 -2.46 -26.12
CA SER A 30 -25.55 -1.12 -26.20
C SER A 30 -25.05 -0.40 -27.45
N ARG A 31 -25.89 0.44 -28.06
CA ARG A 31 -25.52 1.23 -29.26
C ARG A 31 -24.24 2.04 -29.09
N ASP A 32 -23.91 2.41 -27.85
CA ASP A 32 -22.71 3.18 -27.53
C ASP A 32 -21.42 2.33 -27.62
N VAL A 33 -21.46 1.05 -27.20
CA VAL A 33 -20.33 0.12 -27.34
C VAL A 33 -20.04 -0.18 -28.81
N ILE A 34 -21.10 -0.36 -29.62
CA ILE A 34 -20.95 -0.57 -31.07
C ILE A 34 -20.34 0.65 -31.75
N ARG A 35 -20.72 1.87 -31.33
CA ARG A 35 -20.18 3.13 -31.84
C ARG A 35 -18.71 3.33 -31.48
N VAL A 36 -18.31 2.99 -30.27
CA VAL A 36 -16.92 3.10 -29.81
C VAL A 36 -16.02 2.11 -30.55
N ASN A 37 -16.48 0.87 -30.76
CA ASN A 37 -15.73 -0.13 -31.51
C ASN A 37 -15.59 0.26 -33.00
N ALA A 38 -16.64 0.77 -33.62
CA ALA A 38 -16.60 1.25 -35.01
C ALA A 38 -15.68 2.48 -35.20
N LEU A 39 -15.56 3.34 -34.19
CA LEU A 39 -14.62 4.47 -34.18
C LEU A 39 -13.17 4.00 -34.01
N ALA A 40 -12.92 3.01 -33.17
CA ALA A 40 -11.60 2.41 -32.96
C ALA A 40 -11.09 1.70 -34.22
N GLU A 41 -11.96 0.93 -34.92
CA GLU A 41 -11.62 0.29 -36.18
C GLU A 41 -11.34 1.30 -37.31
N LYS A 42 -12.10 2.41 -37.35
CA LYS A 42 -11.86 3.48 -38.32
C LYS A 42 -10.55 4.22 -38.09
N GLN A 43 -10.15 4.41 -36.84
CA GLN A 43 -8.85 5.00 -36.50
C GLN A 43 -7.68 4.06 -36.81
N ALA A 44 -7.82 2.75 -36.55
CA ALA A 44 -6.82 1.74 -36.89
C ALA A 44 -6.63 1.64 -38.41
N SER A 45 -7.72 1.64 -39.19
CA SER A 45 -7.69 1.59 -40.66
C SER A 45 -7.07 2.86 -41.27
N GLN A 46 -7.25 4.03 -40.66
CA GLN A 46 -6.61 5.27 -41.09
C GLN A 46 -5.09 5.29 -40.80
N GLN A 47 -4.66 4.70 -39.70
CA GLN A 47 -3.24 4.55 -39.40
C GLN A 47 -2.53 3.58 -40.36
N VAL A 48 -3.16 2.47 -40.72
CA VAL A 48 -2.60 1.51 -41.69
C VAL A 48 -2.49 2.13 -43.07
N ASN A 49 -3.49 2.89 -43.52
CA ASN A 49 -3.44 3.56 -44.84
C ASN A 49 -2.41 4.70 -44.87
N SER A 50 -2.13 5.37 -43.79
CA SER A 50 -1.06 6.39 -43.74
C SER A 50 0.35 5.77 -43.81
N LEU A 51 0.53 4.55 -43.28
CA LEU A 51 1.79 3.81 -43.35
C LEU A 51 2.05 3.20 -44.75
N GLN A 52 1.01 2.85 -45.50
CA GLN A 52 1.14 2.31 -46.89
C GLN A 52 1.41 3.39 -47.93
N LEU A 53 1.04 4.66 -47.70
CA LEU A 53 1.29 5.77 -48.62
C LEU A 53 2.74 6.29 -48.60
N THR A 54 3.56 5.88 -47.66
CA THR A 54 4.97 6.29 -47.55
C THR A 54 5.97 5.31 -48.18
N VAL A 55 5.53 4.18 -48.72
CA VAL A 55 6.43 3.11 -49.26
C VAL A 55 6.56 3.14 -50.76
N ASN A 56 5.79 3.91 -51.52
CA ASN A 56 5.84 3.94 -52.98
C ASN A 56 6.31 5.28 -53.55
N SER A 57 7.62 5.53 -53.54
CA SER A 57 8.30 6.43 -54.47
C SER A 57 9.71 5.94 -54.73
N PRO A 58 10.05 5.64 -56.00
CA PRO A 58 11.38 5.16 -56.38
C PRO A 58 12.31 6.34 -56.74
N ASN A 59 13.57 6.18 -56.34
CA ASN A 59 14.77 6.92 -56.72
C ASN A 59 15.25 8.04 -55.80
N ALA A 60 16.29 7.70 -55.04
CA ALA A 60 17.59 8.39 -55.16
C ALA A 60 18.60 7.77 -54.18
N ASN A 61 19.70 7.31 -54.73
CA ASN A 61 20.92 6.96 -54.00
C ASN A 61 21.42 8.16 -53.18
N HIS A 62 21.55 8.01 -51.88
CA HIS A 62 22.58 8.72 -51.13
C HIS A 62 22.84 8.01 -49.78
N THR A 63 24.11 7.89 -49.52
CA THR A 63 24.84 7.41 -48.35
C THR A 63 24.11 7.65 -47.01
N VAL A 64 23.86 6.57 -46.24
CA VAL A 64 23.27 6.64 -44.91
C VAL A 64 24.35 7.04 -43.91
N GLN A 65 24.37 8.30 -43.56
CA GLN A 65 24.87 8.74 -42.26
C GLN A 65 23.69 8.66 -41.27
N SER A 66 23.91 7.96 -40.19
CA SER A 66 22.97 7.84 -39.08
C SER A 66 22.74 9.23 -38.45
N SER A 67 21.62 9.85 -38.79
CA SER A 67 21.11 11.01 -38.07
C SER A 67 19.84 10.55 -37.31
N MET A 68 19.91 10.70 -36.00
CA MET A 68 18.77 10.57 -35.10
C MET A 68 17.57 11.35 -35.64
N PHE A 69 16.48 10.65 -35.87
CA PHE A 69 15.20 11.31 -36.11
C PHE A 69 14.71 11.89 -34.79
N GLN A 70 14.91 13.18 -34.62
CA GLN A 70 14.09 13.97 -33.70
C GLN A 70 12.70 14.12 -34.32
N VAL A 71 11.77 13.29 -33.86
CA VAL A 71 10.35 13.55 -34.06
C VAL A 71 10.00 14.69 -33.10
N GLN A 72 9.89 15.90 -33.60
CA GLN A 72 9.19 16.98 -32.91
C GLN A 72 7.71 16.60 -32.83
N SER A 73 7.33 15.82 -31.81
CA SER A 73 5.95 15.78 -31.36
C SER A 73 5.71 17.02 -30.52
N ASN A 74 4.96 17.98 -31.06
CA ASN A 74 4.24 18.96 -30.27
C ASN A 74 3.14 18.22 -29.51
N GLY A 75 3.53 17.43 -28.54
CA GLY A 75 2.71 16.71 -27.58
C GLY A 75 3.31 16.97 -26.22
N VAL A 76 2.50 17.49 -25.36
CA VAL A 76 2.70 17.65 -23.92
C VAL A 76 3.78 16.67 -23.44
N GLN A 77 4.96 17.18 -23.12
CA GLN A 77 5.95 16.46 -22.35
C GLN A 77 5.25 16.03 -21.05
N SER A 78 4.90 14.77 -20.96
CA SER A 78 4.70 14.13 -19.67
C SER A 78 6.08 14.07 -19.03
N THR A 79 6.41 15.07 -18.26
CA THR A 79 7.57 15.03 -17.40
C THR A 79 7.32 13.92 -16.39
N GLU A 80 8.11 12.86 -16.43
CA GLU A 80 8.19 11.79 -15.42
C GLU A 80 8.70 12.33 -14.06
N GLU A 81 8.75 13.64 -13.88
CA GLU A 81 9.26 14.33 -12.70
C GLU A 81 8.28 14.45 -11.53
N ASP A 82 7.11 13.82 -11.60
CA ASP A 82 6.03 14.14 -10.65
C ASP A 82 6.07 13.35 -9.34
N TYR A 83 6.93 12.34 -9.21
CA TYR A 83 7.15 11.65 -7.94
C TYR A 83 8.65 11.40 -7.75
N PRO A 84 9.26 12.04 -6.75
CA PRO A 84 10.65 11.77 -6.42
C PRO A 84 10.83 10.28 -6.10
N GLU A 85 12.06 9.80 -6.13
CA GLU A 85 12.40 8.46 -5.69
C GLU A 85 11.95 8.22 -4.23
N PRO A 86 11.71 6.95 -3.84
CA PRO A 86 11.36 6.67 -2.46
C PRO A 86 12.46 7.16 -1.52
N PRO A 87 12.11 7.64 -0.31
CA PRO A 87 13.10 8.13 0.65
C PRO A 87 14.18 7.08 0.91
N ALA A 88 15.45 7.50 0.88
CA ALA A 88 16.57 6.62 1.21
C ALA A 88 16.49 6.13 2.65
N MET A 89 16.77 4.84 2.88
CA MET A 89 16.78 4.25 4.20
C MET A 89 17.93 4.83 5.04
N PRO A 90 17.73 5.11 6.35
CA PRO A 90 18.80 5.59 7.22
C PRO A 90 19.97 4.62 7.28
N GLU A 91 21.19 5.14 7.40
CA GLU A 91 22.41 4.32 7.57
C GLU A 91 22.41 3.57 8.89
N LYS A 92 21.96 4.22 9.98
CA LYS A 92 21.86 3.61 11.31
C LYS A 92 20.46 3.09 11.54
N LEU A 93 20.35 1.85 11.94
CA LEU A 93 19.08 1.15 12.12
C LEU A 93 18.96 0.58 13.53
N PRO A 94 17.72 0.43 14.05
CA PRO A 94 17.48 -0.34 15.26
C PRO A 94 18.06 -1.77 15.10
N LYS A 95 18.69 -2.30 16.13
CA LYS A 95 19.41 -3.59 16.08
C LYS A 95 18.57 -4.74 15.55
N LEU A 96 17.29 -4.81 15.93
CA LEU A 96 16.40 -5.83 15.41
C LEU A 96 16.18 -5.68 13.89
N VAL A 97 15.98 -4.46 13.40
CA VAL A 97 15.81 -4.20 11.97
C VAL A 97 17.09 -4.55 11.22
N GLU A 98 18.25 -4.09 11.72
CA GLU A 98 19.56 -4.40 11.15
C GLU A 98 19.79 -5.91 11.06
N LEU A 99 19.49 -6.65 12.14
CA LEU A 99 19.57 -8.11 12.16
C LEU A 99 18.69 -8.72 11.06
N LEU A 100 17.41 -8.32 11.01
CA LEU A 100 16.43 -8.92 10.10
C LEU A 100 16.73 -8.69 8.63
N ILE A 101 17.33 -7.55 8.27
CA ILE A 101 17.72 -7.24 6.89
C ILE A 101 19.18 -7.61 6.55
N SER A 102 19.98 -8.07 7.53
CA SER A 102 21.42 -8.29 7.38
C SER A 102 21.80 -9.28 6.28
N ARG A 103 20.89 -10.18 5.91
CA ARG A 103 21.10 -11.21 4.87
C ARG A 103 20.39 -10.88 3.56
N THR A 104 19.79 -9.69 3.48
CA THR A 104 19.01 -9.21 2.34
C THR A 104 19.88 -8.30 1.47
N PRO A 105 19.88 -8.47 0.13
CA PRO A 105 20.52 -7.53 -0.78
C PRO A 105 20.01 -6.10 -0.60
N GLU A 106 20.89 -5.11 -0.82
CA GLU A 106 20.61 -3.68 -0.58
C GLU A 106 19.27 -3.22 -1.22
N VAL A 107 19.06 -3.55 -2.48
CA VAL A 107 17.86 -3.15 -3.24
C VAL A 107 16.55 -3.64 -2.60
N TYR A 108 16.58 -4.69 -1.80
CA TYR A 108 15.39 -5.28 -1.16
C TYR A 108 15.24 -4.89 0.32
N LYS A 109 16.29 -4.31 0.94
CA LYS A 109 16.27 -3.96 2.36
C LYS A 109 15.09 -3.06 2.74
N PRO A 110 14.73 -2.00 1.99
CA PRO A 110 13.58 -1.18 2.32
C PRO A 110 12.26 -1.96 2.37
N ALA A 111 12.02 -2.84 1.40
CA ALA A 111 10.80 -3.65 1.36
C ALA A 111 10.75 -4.64 2.54
N VAL A 112 11.88 -5.30 2.86
CA VAL A 112 11.97 -6.20 4.01
C VAL A 112 11.79 -5.45 5.31
N ALA A 113 12.41 -4.27 5.48
CA ALA A 113 12.27 -3.42 6.66
C ALA A 113 10.82 -2.98 6.94
N HIS A 114 9.97 -2.93 5.93
CA HIS A 114 8.53 -2.73 6.10
C HIS A 114 7.76 -4.03 6.39
N ALA A 115 8.14 -5.12 5.72
CA ALA A 115 7.41 -6.39 5.77
C ALA A 115 7.58 -7.17 7.08
N ILE A 116 8.60 -6.87 7.88
CA ILE A 116 8.86 -7.56 9.16
C ILE A 116 7.86 -7.22 10.27
N PHE A 117 7.15 -6.09 10.19
CA PHE A 117 6.32 -5.61 11.29
C PHE A 117 5.03 -6.42 11.52
N PRO A 118 4.25 -6.81 10.49
CA PRO A 118 3.06 -7.64 10.72
C PRO A 118 3.37 -8.96 11.45
N PRO A 119 4.39 -9.77 11.06
CA PRO A 119 4.71 -10.99 11.78
C PRO A 119 5.30 -10.73 13.18
N LEU A 120 6.11 -9.68 13.40
CA LEU A 120 6.57 -9.30 14.74
C LEU A 120 5.39 -8.95 15.65
N ALA A 121 4.47 -8.11 15.18
CA ALA A 121 3.29 -7.71 15.92
C ALA A 121 2.35 -8.88 16.26
N THR A 122 2.38 -9.95 15.47
CA THR A 122 1.56 -11.16 15.70
C THR A 122 1.92 -11.89 17.00
N HIS A 123 3.13 -11.69 17.54
CA HIS A 123 3.57 -12.25 18.81
C HIS A 123 2.99 -11.52 20.04
N LEU A 124 2.55 -10.28 19.88
CA LEU A 124 1.95 -9.50 20.96
C LEU A 124 0.54 -10.04 21.30
N TRP A 125 0.37 -10.53 22.50
CA TRP A 125 -0.90 -11.07 22.98
C TRP A 125 -1.34 -10.34 24.25
N GLN A 126 -2.58 -9.85 24.28
CA GLN A 126 -3.09 -9.03 25.40
C GLN A 126 -2.19 -7.81 25.69
N THR A 127 -1.61 -7.24 24.64
CA THR A 127 -0.71 -6.10 24.72
C THR A 127 -1.31 -4.93 23.95
N SER A 128 -1.30 -3.75 24.56
CA SER A 128 -1.90 -2.55 23.97
C SER A 128 -1.06 -1.32 24.27
N PHE A 129 -1.30 -0.26 23.52
CA PHE A 129 -0.56 1.00 23.54
C PHE A 129 -1.53 2.17 23.46
N ARG A 130 -1.29 3.24 24.24
CA ARG A 130 -2.11 4.44 24.22
C ARG A 130 -1.55 5.46 23.23
N TYR A 131 -2.30 5.71 22.18
CA TYR A 131 -1.91 6.67 21.14
C TYR A 131 -2.16 8.12 21.59
N ILE A 132 -1.67 9.10 20.81
CA ILE A 132 -1.72 10.55 21.13
C ILE A 132 -3.14 11.13 21.21
N ASP A 133 -4.16 10.45 20.68
CA ASP A 133 -5.58 10.81 20.78
C ASP A 133 -6.28 10.15 22.00
N ASN A 134 -5.52 9.54 22.90
CA ASN A 134 -5.98 8.76 24.05
C ASN A 134 -6.71 7.44 23.71
N VAL A 135 -6.76 7.04 22.46
CA VAL A 135 -7.30 5.73 22.06
C VAL A 135 -6.25 4.65 22.33
N VAL A 136 -6.71 3.51 22.85
CA VAL A 136 -5.86 2.35 23.10
C VAL A 136 -5.89 1.44 21.87
N HIS A 137 -4.73 1.18 21.30
CA HIS A 137 -4.55 0.32 20.13
C HIS A 137 -3.84 -0.97 20.50
N GLU A 138 -4.22 -2.07 19.87
CA GLU A 138 -3.40 -3.28 19.75
C GLU A 138 -2.54 -3.16 18.48
N ALA A 139 -1.42 -3.89 18.41
CA ALA A 139 -0.49 -3.79 17.28
C ALA A 139 -1.02 -4.49 16.02
N THR A 140 -2.12 -3.99 15.46
CA THR A 140 -2.62 -4.45 14.16
C THR A 140 -1.85 -3.76 13.05
N LEU A 141 -1.03 -4.52 12.35
CA LEU A 141 -0.19 -4.06 11.25
C LEU A 141 -0.38 -4.93 10.01
N SER A 142 -0.43 -4.28 8.87
CA SER A 142 -0.51 -4.94 7.57
C SER A 142 0.41 -4.25 6.57
N THR A 143 1.09 -5.03 5.74
CA THR A 143 2.02 -4.50 4.73
C THR A 143 1.69 -5.06 3.36
N CYS A 144 1.59 -4.18 2.37
CA CYS A 144 1.38 -4.52 0.97
C CYS A 144 2.58 -4.05 0.12
N LEU A 145 3.32 -5.00 -0.42
CA LEU A 145 4.45 -4.77 -1.31
C LEU A 145 3.98 -4.68 -2.77
N LEU A 146 4.09 -3.50 -3.35
CA LEU A 146 3.77 -3.24 -4.76
C LEU A 146 5.06 -3.03 -5.55
N ALA A 147 5.40 -3.92 -6.48
CA ALA A 147 6.63 -3.80 -7.26
C ALA A 147 6.45 -4.38 -8.66
N GLY A 148 7.37 -4.11 -9.56
CA GLY A 148 7.36 -4.63 -10.93
C GLY A 148 7.34 -6.15 -11.01
N THR A 149 7.07 -6.69 -12.20
CA THR A 149 7.21 -8.13 -12.48
C THR A 149 8.69 -8.51 -12.42
N GLY A 150 9.03 -9.59 -11.69
CA GLY A 150 10.43 -10.00 -11.53
C GLY A 150 11.26 -9.16 -10.56
N ALA A 151 10.67 -8.17 -9.87
CA ALA A 151 11.38 -7.26 -8.95
C ALA A 151 11.89 -7.90 -7.66
N GLY A 152 11.73 -9.21 -7.45
CA GLY A 152 12.23 -9.89 -6.25
C GLY A 152 11.33 -9.77 -5.03
N LYS A 153 10.00 -9.72 -5.22
CA LYS A 153 9.01 -9.60 -4.12
C LYS A 153 9.11 -10.69 -3.05
N SER A 154 9.61 -11.88 -3.40
CA SER A 154 9.86 -12.99 -2.46
C SER A 154 11.04 -12.74 -1.49
N SER A 155 11.73 -11.61 -1.62
CA SER A 155 12.81 -11.22 -0.69
C SER A 155 12.35 -11.14 0.77
N VAL A 156 11.07 -10.87 1.02
CA VAL A 156 10.48 -10.77 2.35
C VAL A 156 10.22 -12.12 3.02
N ASP A 157 10.15 -13.21 2.26
CA ASP A 157 9.67 -14.52 2.75
C ASP A 157 10.59 -15.15 3.80
N LYS A 158 11.91 -15.07 3.59
CA LYS A 158 12.87 -15.67 4.52
C LYS A 158 12.85 -15.02 5.91
N PRO A 159 13.00 -13.69 6.05
CA PRO A 159 12.86 -13.02 7.35
C PRO A 159 11.53 -13.31 8.05
N ILE A 160 10.42 -13.24 7.33
CA ILE A 160 9.10 -13.58 7.85
C ILE A 160 9.05 -15.01 8.38
N ARG A 161 9.64 -15.96 7.65
CA ARG A 161 9.69 -17.37 8.06
C ARG A 161 10.40 -17.56 9.40
N TYR A 162 11.51 -16.85 9.63
CA TYR A 162 12.26 -16.92 10.88
C TYR A 162 11.51 -16.25 12.04
N ILE A 163 10.88 -15.11 11.79
CA ILE A 163 10.04 -14.44 12.80
C ILE A 163 8.89 -15.36 13.25
N MET A 164 8.22 -16.05 12.32
CA MET A 164 7.04 -16.88 12.60
C MET A 164 7.36 -18.32 13.02
N GLU A 165 8.62 -18.68 13.23
CA GLU A 165 9.02 -20.08 13.44
C GLU A 165 8.39 -20.73 14.68
N ASP A 166 8.32 -20.03 15.79
CA ASP A 166 7.72 -20.52 17.05
C ASP A 166 6.19 -20.69 16.93
N ILE A 167 5.52 -19.72 16.28
CA ILE A 167 4.09 -19.80 16.00
C ILE A 167 3.79 -21.00 15.10
N ARG A 168 4.56 -21.19 14.02
CA ARG A 168 4.39 -22.35 13.11
C ARG A 168 4.59 -23.69 13.80
N LYS A 169 5.58 -23.78 14.69
CA LYS A 169 5.79 -25.02 15.48
C LYS A 169 4.58 -25.35 16.33
N ARG A 170 4.03 -24.36 17.04
CA ARG A 170 2.80 -24.53 17.86
C ARG A 170 1.59 -24.83 16.99
N ASP A 171 1.41 -24.14 15.88
CA ASP A 171 0.29 -24.32 14.97
C ASP A 171 0.32 -25.70 14.31
N ALA A 172 1.50 -26.24 13.98
CA ALA A 172 1.66 -27.57 13.42
C ALA A 172 1.10 -28.69 14.35
N GLU A 173 1.30 -28.56 15.65
CA GLU A 173 0.75 -29.50 16.63
C GLU A 173 -0.78 -29.43 16.67
N ASN A 174 -1.35 -28.25 16.66
CA ASN A 174 -2.79 -28.04 16.67
C ASN A 174 -3.45 -28.44 15.34
N LEU A 175 -2.79 -28.19 14.21
CA LEU A 175 -3.25 -28.66 12.88
C LEU A 175 -3.25 -30.19 12.82
N LYS A 176 -2.26 -30.86 13.41
CA LYS A 176 -2.23 -32.33 13.51
C LYS A 176 -3.40 -32.87 14.33
N ARG A 177 -3.69 -32.29 15.51
CA ARG A 177 -4.85 -32.64 16.34
C ARG A 177 -6.17 -32.43 15.60
N GLU A 178 -6.32 -31.35 14.86
CA GLU A 178 -7.51 -31.09 14.05
C GLU A 178 -7.67 -32.11 12.92
N LYS A 179 -6.58 -32.48 12.25
CA LYS A 179 -6.58 -33.47 11.18
C LYS A 179 -6.96 -34.85 11.70
N GLU A 180 -6.37 -35.30 12.81
CA GLU A 180 -6.69 -36.56 13.44
C GLU A 180 -8.18 -36.65 13.84
N TRP A 181 -8.74 -35.59 14.42
CA TRP A 181 -10.16 -35.50 14.71
C TRP A 181 -11.02 -35.60 13.44
N LYS A 182 -10.70 -34.90 12.37
CA LYS A 182 -11.43 -34.96 11.08
C LYS A 182 -11.41 -36.40 10.50
N GLU A 183 -10.25 -37.04 10.52
CA GLU A 183 -10.09 -38.42 10.02
C GLU A 183 -10.92 -39.41 10.82
N GLU A 184 -10.95 -39.29 12.15
CA GLU A 184 -11.77 -40.16 13.02
C GLU A 184 -13.26 -39.95 12.80
N VAL A 185 -13.73 -38.70 12.69
CA VAL A 185 -15.15 -38.41 12.42
C VAL A 185 -15.56 -38.95 11.05
N THR A 186 -14.71 -38.79 10.04
CA THR A 186 -14.97 -39.28 8.68
C THR A 186 -15.02 -40.79 8.62
N ARG A 187 -14.10 -41.48 9.34
CA ARG A 187 -14.04 -42.96 9.36
C ARG A 187 -15.30 -43.60 9.97
N LYS A 188 -15.92 -42.95 10.95
CA LYS A 188 -17.12 -43.46 11.64
C LYS A 188 -18.44 -43.01 11.03
N GLY A 189 -18.40 -42.24 9.96
CA GLY A 189 -19.57 -41.65 9.30
C GLY A 189 -20.05 -40.40 10.02
N ALA A 190 -19.95 -39.28 9.36
CA ALA A 190 -20.19 -37.93 9.89
C ALA A 190 -21.55 -37.75 10.62
N ASN A 191 -22.56 -38.54 10.27
CA ASN A 191 -23.89 -38.47 10.87
C ASN A 191 -24.06 -39.28 12.19
N LYS A 192 -23.10 -40.12 12.56
CA LYS A 192 -23.16 -40.99 13.73
C LYS A 192 -22.20 -40.59 14.86
N ASP A 193 -21.16 -39.83 14.57
CA ASP A 193 -20.17 -39.42 15.57
C ASP A 193 -20.46 -37.99 16.05
N LYS A 194 -20.87 -37.92 17.34
CA LYS A 194 -21.14 -36.63 18.02
C LYS A 194 -19.91 -36.09 18.75
N ARG A 195 -18.70 -36.55 18.43
CA ARG A 195 -17.49 -36.02 19.06
C ARG A 195 -17.31 -34.55 18.77
N LYS A 196 -17.16 -33.81 19.84
CA LYS A 196 -16.84 -32.39 19.73
C LYS A 196 -15.46 -32.19 19.08
N ARG A 197 -15.34 -31.12 18.34
CA ARG A 197 -14.05 -30.61 17.88
C ARG A 197 -13.13 -30.43 19.09
N PRO A 198 -11.83 -30.75 19.00
CA PRO A 198 -10.89 -30.53 20.09
C PRO A 198 -10.91 -29.11 20.60
N ASP A 199 -10.89 -28.93 21.91
CA ASP A 199 -10.79 -27.64 22.55
C ASP A 199 -9.35 -27.07 22.42
N ASN A 200 -9.20 -25.76 22.51
CA ASN A 200 -7.92 -25.05 22.47
C ASN A 200 -7.09 -25.27 21.19
N LEU A 201 -7.76 -25.30 20.05
CA LEU A 201 -7.10 -25.32 18.73
C LEU A 201 -6.64 -23.92 18.31
N VAL A 202 -5.63 -23.38 19.02
CA VAL A 202 -5.05 -22.09 18.67
C VAL A 202 -4.18 -22.25 17.42
N ILE A 203 -4.64 -21.74 16.29
CA ILE A 203 -3.92 -21.67 15.03
C ILE A 203 -3.89 -20.21 14.61
N GLN A 204 -2.70 -19.63 14.56
CA GLN A 204 -2.51 -18.21 14.27
C GLN A 204 -2.16 -17.95 12.80
N GLU A 205 -1.33 -18.79 12.19
CA GLU A 205 -1.02 -18.67 10.76
C GLU A 205 -2.13 -19.36 9.95
N ILE A 206 -2.83 -18.54 9.15
CA ILE A 206 -3.98 -19.00 8.36
C ILE A 206 -3.72 -18.82 6.87
N ASP A 207 -4.29 -19.71 6.07
CA ASP A 207 -4.31 -19.56 4.62
C ASP A 207 -5.35 -18.53 4.18
N ALA A 208 -5.07 -17.85 3.07
CA ALA A 208 -6.00 -16.88 2.50
C ALA A 208 -7.27 -17.53 1.95
N ASP A 209 -7.18 -18.77 1.45
CA ASP A 209 -8.34 -19.52 0.95
C ASP A 209 -9.22 -19.99 2.10
N MET A 210 -9.89 -19.04 2.74
CA MET A 210 -10.74 -19.27 3.90
C MET A 210 -12.09 -18.58 3.70
N THR A 211 -13.17 -19.27 3.99
CA THR A 211 -14.49 -18.65 4.00
C THR A 211 -14.67 -17.73 5.21
N SER A 212 -15.55 -16.73 5.10
CA SER A 212 -15.84 -15.82 6.22
C SER A 212 -16.28 -16.54 7.53
N PRO A 213 -17.11 -17.62 7.51
CA PRO A 213 -17.40 -18.40 8.71
C PRO A 213 -16.16 -19.06 9.30
N ALA A 214 -15.29 -19.61 8.47
CA ALA A 214 -14.04 -20.23 8.94
C ALA A 214 -13.10 -19.19 9.57
N PHE A 215 -13.03 -17.99 9.01
CA PHE A 215 -12.26 -16.88 9.56
C PHE A 215 -12.78 -16.47 10.97
N VAL A 216 -14.10 -16.33 11.13
CA VAL A 216 -14.71 -16.02 12.45
C VAL A 216 -14.41 -17.12 13.46
N MET A 217 -14.54 -18.39 13.07
CA MET A 217 -14.22 -19.53 13.93
C MET A 217 -12.74 -19.52 14.34
N ARG A 218 -11.81 -19.33 13.40
CA ARG A 218 -10.37 -19.24 13.73
C ARG A 218 -10.06 -18.06 14.64
N THR A 219 -10.73 -16.92 14.43
CA THR A 219 -10.56 -15.74 15.30
C THR A 219 -11.03 -16.04 16.73
N ALA A 220 -12.14 -16.74 16.90
CA ALA A 220 -12.64 -17.16 18.21
C ALA A 220 -11.67 -18.16 18.88
N GLU A 221 -11.22 -19.19 18.14
CA GLU A 221 -10.28 -20.21 18.61
C GLU A 221 -8.90 -19.65 18.97
N ALA A 222 -8.51 -18.50 18.35
CA ALA A 222 -7.23 -17.83 18.63
C ALA A 222 -7.15 -17.21 20.04
N GLN A 223 -8.26 -17.17 20.81
CA GLN A 223 -8.30 -16.71 22.20
C GLN A 223 -7.68 -15.31 22.40
N GLY A 224 -7.99 -14.37 21.50
CA GLY A 224 -7.48 -13.02 21.55
C GLY A 224 -6.05 -12.84 21.02
N ARG A 225 -5.47 -13.87 20.42
CA ARG A 225 -4.20 -13.75 19.67
C ARG A 225 -4.47 -13.23 18.27
N PHE A 226 -3.45 -12.62 17.70
CA PHE A 226 -3.49 -12.19 16.29
C PHE A 226 -3.47 -13.40 15.35
N LEU A 227 -4.35 -13.40 14.39
CA LEU A 227 -4.21 -14.22 13.18
C LEU A 227 -3.20 -13.56 12.25
N TYR A 228 -2.52 -14.36 11.45
CA TYR A 228 -1.54 -13.89 10.47
C TYR A 228 -1.68 -14.64 9.14
N THR A 229 -1.48 -13.94 8.04
CA THR A 229 -1.31 -14.55 6.71
C THR A 229 -0.26 -13.82 5.88
N SER A 230 0.46 -14.58 5.06
CA SER A 230 1.39 -14.05 4.05
C SER A 230 0.94 -14.49 2.67
N LEU A 231 0.66 -13.53 1.81
CA LEU A 231 0.08 -13.73 0.49
C LEU A 231 1.07 -13.36 -0.60
N ASN A 232 1.39 -14.31 -1.46
CA ASN A 232 2.22 -14.04 -2.64
C ASN A 232 1.47 -13.23 -3.71
N GLU A 233 0.13 -13.25 -3.66
CA GLU A 233 -0.74 -12.50 -4.55
C GLU A 233 -1.91 -11.90 -3.77
N LEU A 234 -2.11 -10.61 -3.89
CA LEU A 234 -3.11 -9.85 -3.12
C LEU A 234 -4.55 -10.33 -3.35
N ASP A 235 -4.87 -10.83 -4.55
CA ASP A 235 -6.21 -11.33 -4.88
C ASP A 235 -6.60 -12.63 -4.18
N GLN A 236 -5.66 -13.30 -3.51
CA GLN A 236 -5.99 -14.42 -2.62
C GLN A 236 -6.98 -14.01 -1.50
N PHE A 237 -7.00 -12.73 -1.11
CA PHE A 237 -8.05 -12.21 -0.22
C PHE A 237 -9.48 -12.31 -0.79
N ASP A 238 -9.63 -12.50 -2.09
CA ASP A 238 -10.96 -12.64 -2.69
C ASP A 238 -11.69 -13.90 -2.22
N ALA A 239 -11.00 -14.89 -1.65
CA ALA A 239 -11.63 -16.02 -0.98
C ALA A 239 -12.49 -15.59 0.22
N LEU A 240 -12.09 -14.55 0.95
CA LEU A 240 -12.86 -13.93 2.04
C LEU A 240 -14.00 -13.03 1.56
N ARG A 241 -14.20 -12.91 0.25
CA ARG A 241 -15.12 -11.93 -0.37
C ARG A 241 -16.54 -12.00 0.18
N GLY A 242 -17.11 -13.20 0.40
CA GLY A 242 -18.50 -13.34 0.81
C GLY A 242 -19.45 -12.49 -0.03
N SER A 243 -20.58 -12.04 0.52
CA SER A 243 -21.45 -11.04 -0.10
C SER A 243 -20.89 -9.62 0.19
N GLY A 244 -20.53 -8.86 -0.86
CA GLY A 244 -20.26 -7.44 -0.74
C GLY A 244 -18.87 -7.03 -0.23
N ASN A 245 -17.79 -7.49 -0.84
CA ASN A 245 -16.43 -7.00 -0.57
C ASN A 245 -16.00 -7.11 0.92
N GLN A 246 -16.39 -8.18 1.62
CA GLN A 246 -16.09 -8.37 3.05
C GLN A 246 -14.60 -8.34 3.37
N GLN A 247 -13.72 -8.75 2.46
CA GLN A 247 -12.27 -8.70 2.65
C GLN A 247 -11.79 -7.28 3.00
N PHE A 248 -12.28 -6.24 2.31
CA PHE A 248 -11.90 -4.86 2.61
C PHE A 248 -12.48 -4.39 3.95
N ARG A 249 -13.69 -4.85 4.29
CA ARG A 249 -14.29 -4.57 5.59
C ARG A 249 -13.49 -5.21 6.72
N ILE A 250 -13.01 -6.45 6.54
CA ILE A 250 -12.15 -7.13 7.52
C ILE A 250 -10.84 -6.36 7.69
N MET A 251 -10.20 -5.90 6.59
CA MET A 251 -8.99 -5.09 6.66
C MET A 251 -9.20 -3.79 7.44
N CYS A 252 -10.31 -3.09 7.21
CA CYS A 252 -10.63 -1.86 7.93
C CYS A 252 -10.92 -2.13 9.41
N LEU A 253 -11.77 -3.11 9.70
CA LEU A 253 -12.17 -3.44 11.07
C LEU A 253 -10.97 -3.91 11.91
N ALA A 254 -10.07 -4.70 11.34
CA ALA A 254 -8.88 -5.17 12.05
C ALA A 254 -8.03 -4.01 12.58
N PHE A 255 -7.91 -2.93 11.82
CA PHE A 255 -7.15 -1.75 12.22
C PHE A 255 -7.87 -0.90 13.28
N ASP A 256 -9.20 -0.87 13.26
CA ASP A 256 -9.98 0.01 14.13
C ASP A 256 -10.09 -0.61 15.54
N PRO A 257 -9.75 0.13 16.62
CA PRO A 257 -9.89 -0.35 18.00
C PRO A 257 -11.34 -0.72 18.31
N PHE A 258 -11.53 -1.68 19.22
CA PHE A 258 -12.85 -2.10 19.71
C PHE A 258 -13.79 -2.62 18.61
N ASN A 259 -13.23 -3.10 17.48
CA ASN A 259 -14.04 -3.66 16.41
C ASN A 259 -14.82 -4.89 16.88
N LEU A 260 -16.01 -5.07 16.31
CA LEU A 260 -16.82 -6.26 16.49
C LEU A 260 -17.26 -6.79 15.13
N PHE A 261 -16.96 -8.04 14.89
CA PHE A 261 -17.37 -8.76 13.71
C PHE A 261 -18.06 -10.06 14.11
N GLY A 262 -19.12 -10.41 13.44
CA GLY A 262 -19.85 -11.63 13.81
C GLY A 262 -20.64 -12.21 12.67
N GLN A 263 -20.95 -13.49 12.84
CA GLN A 263 -21.89 -14.21 12.02
C GLN A 263 -22.96 -14.82 12.90
N GLN A 264 -24.23 -14.66 12.50
CA GLN A 264 -25.35 -15.33 13.12
C GLN A 264 -26.10 -16.13 12.05
N ARG A 265 -26.12 -17.43 12.19
CA ARG A 265 -26.87 -18.34 11.31
C ARG A 265 -27.63 -19.35 12.14
N VAL A 266 -28.84 -19.70 11.72
CA VAL A 266 -29.78 -20.55 12.48
C VAL A 266 -29.48 -22.05 12.30
N GLY A 267 -28.61 -22.45 11.38
CA GLY A 267 -28.31 -23.88 11.13
C GLY A 267 -27.50 -24.53 12.26
N VAL A 268 -27.81 -25.76 12.60
CA VAL A 268 -27.19 -26.52 13.71
C VAL A 268 -25.66 -26.64 13.62
N GLN A 269 -25.10 -26.59 12.41
CA GLN A 269 -23.65 -26.65 12.15
C GLN A 269 -23.06 -25.29 11.77
N SER A 270 -23.82 -24.22 11.91
CA SER A 270 -23.34 -22.89 11.51
C SER A 270 -22.59 -22.19 12.63
N VAL A 271 -21.57 -21.44 12.24
CA VAL A 271 -20.82 -20.58 13.15
C VAL A 271 -21.73 -19.43 13.59
N THR A 272 -21.96 -19.31 14.90
CA THR A 272 -22.68 -18.19 15.52
C THR A 272 -21.78 -17.60 16.60
N GLU A 273 -20.89 -16.72 16.19
CA GLU A 273 -19.89 -16.10 17.05
C GLU A 273 -19.77 -14.60 16.76
N ARG A 274 -19.43 -13.85 17.80
CA ARG A 274 -19.06 -12.45 17.71
C ARG A 274 -17.64 -12.27 18.24
N VAL A 275 -16.74 -11.80 17.39
CA VAL A 275 -15.31 -11.73 17.66
C VAL A 275 -14.77 -10.31 17.47
N THR A 276 -13.69 -10.01 18.16
CA THR A 276 -12.82 -8.87 17.83
C THR A 276 -11.76 -9.36 16.84
N ILE A 277 -11.72 -8.76 15.65
CA ILE A 277 -10.74 -9.11 14.63
C ILE A 277 -9.37 -8.60 15.08
N ARG A 278 -8.42 -9.52 15.23
CA ARG A 278 -6.99 -9.27 15.41
C ARG A 278 -6.28 -9.97 14.28
N PHE A 279 -5.93 -9.21 13.25
CA PHE A 279 -5.46 -9.79 12.00
C PHE A 279 -4.32 -8.97 11.39
N ASN A 280 -3.15 -9.56 11.35
CA ASN A 280 -1.94 -9.03 10.74
C ASN A 280 -1.66 -9.78 9.43
N TRP A 281 -1.13 -9.09 8.43
CA TRP A 281 -0.86 -9.75 7.17
C TRP A 281 0.21 -9.05 6.34
N ASN A 282 0.87 -9.85 5.51
CA ASN A 282 1.70 -9.38 4.40
C ASN A 282 1.06 -9.81 3.08
N ALA A 283 1.10 -8.93 2.09
CA ALA A 283 0.72 -9.29 0.72
C ALA A 283 1.68 -8.66 -0.27
N SER A 284 1.88 -9.33 -1.39
CA SER A 284 2.66 -8.77 -2.50
C SER A 284 1.89 -8.88 -3.81
N THR A 285 2.10 -7.94 -4.72
CA THR A 285 1.55 -8.00 -6.08
C THR A 285 2.26 -7.01 -7.00
N THR A 286 1.90 -7.02 -8.28
CA THR A 286 2.39 -5.99 -9.20
C THR A 286 1.68 -4.65 -8.96
N ILE A 287 2.36 -3.54 -9.26
CA ILE A 287 1.81 -2.19 -9.06
C ILE A 287 0.43 -2.05 -9.73
N GLN A 288 0.34 -2.43 -11.01
CA GLN A 288 -0.91 -2.32 -11.77
C GLN A 288 -2.03 -3.19 -11.21
N LYS A 289 -1.71 -4.42 -10.77
CA LYS A 289 -2.69 -5.33 -10.15
C LYS A 289 -3.17 -4.78 -8.82
N GLY A 290 -2.26 -4.24 -8.00
CA GLY A 290 -2.59 -3.57 -6.73
C GLY A 290 -3.49 -2.36 -6.92
N GLN A 291 -3.16 -1.47 -7.85
CA GLN A 291 -3.99 -0.32 -8.19
C GLN A 291 -5.41 -0.74 -8.63
N ARG A 292 -5.50 -1.78 -9.49
CA ARG A 292 -6.80 -2.32 -9.92
C ARG A 292 -7.57 -2.97 -8.77
N TYR A 293 -6.90 -3.68 -7.87
CA TYR A 293 -7.53 -4.32 -6.72
C TYR A 293 -8.20 -3.29 -5.81
N PHE A 294 -7.47 -2.23 -5.43
CA PHE A 294 -7.97 -1.18 -4.56
C PHE A 294 -8.84 -0.12 -5.27
N SER A 295 -8.91 -0.13 -6.61
CA SER A 295 -9.72 0.86 -7.35
C SER A 295 -11.20 0.88 -6.96
N LYS A 296 -11.71 -0.22 -6.42
CA LYS A 296 -13.11 -0.37 -5.99
C LYS A 296 -13.40 0.29 -4.64
N VAL A 297 -12.37 0.64 -3.88
CA VAL A 297 -12.47 1.07 -2.47
C VAL A 297 -11.54 2.25 -2.16
N LEU A 298 -11.27 3.10 -3.15
CA LEU A 298 -10.37 4.25 -3.02
C LEU A 298 -10.77 5.19 -1.88
N THR A 299 -12.07 5.38 -1.69
CA THR A 299 -12.65 6.27 -0.66
C THR A 299 -13.07 5.55 0.61
N ASP A 300 -13.08 4.21 0.62
CA ASP A 300 -13.67 3.41 1.71
C ASP A 300 -12.66 3.13 2.85
N GLY A 301 -11.44 3.62 2.72
CA GLY A 301 -10.45 3.67 3.78
C GLY A 301 -9.44 2.53 3.92
N PRO A 302 -9.45 1.40 3.15
CA PRO A 302 -8.42 0.37 3.29
C PRO A 302 -7.00 0.90 3.04
N ILE A 303 -6.82 1.71 1.98
CA ILE A 303 -5.51 2.26 1.58
C ILE A 303 -4.85 3.02 2.74
N SER A 304 -5.61 3.80 3.50
CA SER A 304 -5.05 4.57 4.61
C SER A 304 -4.57 3.68 5.78
N ARG A 305 -5.12 2.46 5.94
CA ARG A 305 -4.88 1.53 7.05
C ARG A 305 -3.80 0.49 6.78
N ILE A 306 -3.35 0.39 5.54
CA ILE A 306 -2.32 -0.55 5.10
C ILE A 306 -1.01 0.21 4.96
N ASN A 307 0.10 -0.37 5.41
CA ASN A 307 1.43 0.12 5.09
C ASN A 307 1.83 -0.35 3.70
N PHE A 308 2.20 0.57 2.82
CA PHE A 308 2.67 0.24 1.48
C PHE A 308 4.19 0.37 1.38
N CYS A 309 4.79 -0.54 0.64
CA CYS A 309 6.19 -0.45 0.26
C CYS A 309 6.38 -0.91 -1.19
N THR A 310 7.55 -0.60 -1.75
CA THR A 310 7.89 -0.95 -3.13
C THR A 310 9.33 -1.42 -3.22
N ILE A 311 9.68 -2.03 -4.33
CA ILE A 311 11.05 -2.31 -4.75
C ILE A 311 11.25 -1.50 -6.03
N PRO A 312 12.22 -0.58 -6.09
CA PRO A 312 12.56 0.16 -7.29
C PRO A 312 12.89 -0.79 -8.46
N GLU A 313 12.61 -0.35 -9.65
CA GLU A 313 12.98 -1.08 -10.86
C GLU A 313 14.52 -1.03 -11.01
N ARG A 314 15.13 -2.17 -11.29
CA ARG A 314 16.57 -2.25 -11.53
C ARG A 314 16.89 -1.81 -12.95
N GLU A 315 18.09 -1.30 -13.14
CA GLU A 315 18.57 -1.02 -14.49
C GLU A 315 18.72 -2.30 -15.33
N ILE A 316 18.57 -2.14 -16.64
CA ILE A 316 18.72 -3.27 -17.56
C ILE A 316 20.20 -3.69 -17.58
N GLY A 317 20.45 -4.94 -17.24
CA GLY A 317 21.82 -5.49 -17.18
C GLY A 317 22.44 -5.50 -15.81
N ASP A 318 21.75 -4.99 -14.78
CA ASP A 318 22.23 -5.11 -13.41
C ASP A 318 22.46 -6.56 -12.98
N GLU A 319 23.48 -6.76 -12.16
CA GLU A 319 23.80 -8.06 -11.58
C GLU A 319 22.64 -8.58 -10.70
N MET A 320 22.49 -9.91 -10.68
CA MET A 320 21.50 -10.56 -9.83
C MET A 320 21.83 -10.33 -8.35
N PRO A 321 20.87 -9.82 -7.55
CA PRO A 321 21.10 -9.62 -6.12
C PRO A 321 21.35 -10.93 -5.38
N VAL A 322 22.42 -10.99 -4.59
CA VAL A 322 22.85 -12.18 -3.85
C VAL A 322 22.50 -12.05 -2.38
N TYR A 323 21.82 -13.07 -1.84
CA TYR A 323 21.44 -13.13 -0.42
C TYR A 323 22.58 -13.70 0.43
N GLY A 324 22.70 -13.21 1.65
CA GLY A 324 23.54 -13.86 2.65
C GLY A 324 22.90 -15.15 3.20
N ASP A 325 23.68 -15.94 3.94
CA ASP A 325 23.24 -17.19 4.53
C ASP A 325 22.42 -16.95 5.81
N TYR A 326 21.23 -17.52 5.83
CA TYR A 326 20.40 -17.62 7.02
C TYR A 326 20.75 -18.91 7.77
N ASN A 327 21.35 -18.80 8.92
CA ASN A 327 21.89 -19.91 9.69
C ASN A 327 21.37 -19.92 11.13
N ASP A 328 21.84 -20.87 11.94
CA ASP A 328 21.44 -20.98 13.34
C ASP A 328 21.87 -19.78 14.18
N ALA A 329 23.00 -19.15 13.88
CA ALA A 329 23.42 -17.92 14.57
C ALA A 329 22.42 -16.77 14.35
N TYR A 330 21.86 -16.65 13.16
CA TYR A 330 20.79 -15.69 12.89
C TYR A 330 19.52 -15.99 13.71
N ARG A 331 19.14 -17.26 13.81
CA ARG A 331 18.01 -17.72 14.62
C ARG A 331 18.21 -17.42 16.11
N GLU A 332 19.38 -17.75 16.65
CA GLU A 332 19.68 -17.50 18.06
C GLU A 332 19.75 -16.01 18.38
N ALA A 333 20.27 -15.18 17.47
CA ALA A 333 20.28 -13.73 17.64
C ALA A 333 18.85 -13.11 17.62
N LEU A 334 17.90 -13.68 16.87
CA LEU A 334 16.52 -13.22 16.79
C LEU A 334 15.69 -13.64 18.03
N LYS A 335 16.01 -14.77 18.63
CA LYS A 335 15.24 -15.40 19.71
C LYS A 335 14.91 -14.47 20.89
N PRO A 336 15.83 -13.68 21.47
CA PRO A 336 15.52 -12.78 22.59
C PRO A 336 14.44 -11.74 22.24
N TYR A 337 14.45 -11.24 21.02
CA TYR A 337 13.44 -10.25 20.56
C TYR A 337 12.05 -10.88 20.47
N ILE A 338 11.96 -12.11 19.94
CA ILE A 338 10.70 -12.85 19.85
C ILE A 338 10.19 -13.22 21.26
N GLU A 339 11.08 -13.61 22.17
CA GLU A 339 10.72 -13.90 23.58
C GLU A 339 10.17 -12.63 24.28
N ASN A 340 10.78 -11.47 24.08
CA ASN A 340 10.30 -10.20 24.62
C ASN A 340 8.89 -9.87 24.12
N LEU A 341 8.61 -10.04 22.82
CA LEU A 341 7.28 -9.83 22.24
C LEU A 341 6.27 -10.83 22.79
N ASN A 342 6.62 -12.10 22.88
CA ASN A 342 5.74 -13.17 23.40
C ASN A 342 5.40 -12.98 24.88
N ASN A 343 6.28 -12.35 25.67
CA ASN A 343 6.10 -12.17 27.10
C ASN A 343 5.41 -10.84 27.49
N ALA A 344 5.31 -9.90 26.56
CA ALA A 344 4.68 -8.60 26.80
C ALA A 344 3.18 -8.73 27.09
N ARG A 345 2.67 -8.00 28.08
CA ARG A 345 1.25 -8.03 28.49
C ARG A 345 0.79 -6.67 29.00
N GLY A 346 -0.50 -6.41 28.79
CA GLY A 346 -1.18 -5.24 29.34
C GLY A 346 -0.99 -3.97 28.52
N LEU A 347 -1.30 -2.84 29.13
CA LEU A 347 -1.07 -1.52 28.54
C LEU A 347 0.40 -1.14 28.78
N ILE A 348 1.16 -1.07 27.72
CA ILE A 348 2.59 -0.70 27.77
C ILE A 348 2.70 0.78 27.44
N ASP A 349 3.36 1.51 28.33
CA ASP A 349 3.72 2.90 28.11
C ASP A 349 5.05 2.98 27.35
N CYS A 350 5.07 3.78 26.29
CA CYS A 350 6.25 4.06 25.48
C CYS A 350 6.33 5.58 25.22
N PRO A 351 6.86 6.34 26.18
CA PRO A 351 6.88 7.81 26.12
C PRO A 351 7.61 8.34 24.87
N GLU A 352 8.69 7.69 24.46
CA GLU A 352 9.48 8.10 23.31
C GLU A 352 8.68 7.93 22.01
N ALA A 353 7.99 6.79 21.83
CA ALA A 353 7.12 6.58 20.68
C ALA A 353 5.96 7.59 20.64
N PHE A 354 5.40 7.91 21.81
CA PHE A 354 4.36 8.94 21.93
C PHE A 354 4.88 10.32 21.51
N GLN A 355 6.07 10.72 21.96
CA GLN A 355 6.70 11.99 21.56
C GLN A 355 7.06 12.00 20.07
N LEU A 356 7.53 10.88 19.53
CA LEU A 356 7.79 10.74 18.11
C LEU A 356 6.51 10.91 17.29
N ALA A 357 5.41 10.27 17.69
CA ALA A 357 4.12 10.41 17.01
C ALA A 357 3.61 11.87 17.02
N LEU A 358 3.81 12.63 18.09
CA LEU A 358 3.49 14.06 18.13
C LEU A 358 4.33 14.86 17.13
N LYS A 359 5.65 14.61 17.08
CA LYS A 359 6.54 15.28 16.12
C LYS A 359 6.13 14.99 14.67
N LEU A 360 5.90 13.71 14.34
CA LEU A 360 5.48 13.29 13.00
C LEU A 360 4.11 13.89 12.61
N LYS A 361 3.16 13.92 13.54
CA LYS A 361 1.87 14.60 13.33
C LYS A 361 2.06 16.07 12.96
N ASP A 362 2.94 16.79 13.66
CA ASP A 362 3.18 18.20 13.41
C ASP A 362 3.91 18.41 12.07
N GLU A 363 4.87 17.56 11.71
CA GLU A 363 5.56 17.56 10.41
C GLU A 363 4.59 17.29 9.25
N ASN A 364 3.73 16.29 9.37
CA ASN A 364 2.71 15.98 8.37
C ASN A 364 1.70 17.12 8.21
N ALA A 365 1.30 17.75 9.31
CA ALA A 365 0.41 18.90 9.28
C ALA A 365 1.07 20.13 8.61
N GLU A 366 2.38 20.33 8.84
CA GLU A 366 3.15 21.38 8.16
C GLU A 366 3.24 21.11 6.67
N PHE A 367 3.62 19.90 6.26
CA PHE A 367 3.67 19.48 4.87
C PHE A 367 2.30 19.64 4.18
N SER A 368 1.22 19.20 4.83
CA SER A 368 -0.14 19.34 4.29
C SER A 368 -0.54 20.81 4.05
N ARG A 369 -0.11 21.71 4.94
CA ARG A 369 -0.35 23.16 4.76
C ARG A 369 0.45 23.75 3.63
N LEU A 370 1.69 23.28 3.44
CA LEU A 370 2.57 23.75 2.36
C LEU A 370 2.13 23.21 1.00
N SER A 371 1.75 21.95 0.93
CA SER A 371 1.31 21.29 -0.30
C SER A 371 -0.15 21.57 -0.66
N GLN A 372 -0.99 21.97 0.32
CA GLN A 372 -2.45 22.10 0.18
C GLN A 372 -3.11 20.80 -0.32
N ASP A 373 -2.51 19.66 -0.01
CA ASP A 373 -2.99 18.35 -0.44
C ASP A 373 -3.85 17.68 0.63
N ARG A 374 -5.17 17.65 0.39
CA ARG A 374 -6.13 17.03 1.31
C ARG A 374 -6.00 15.52 1.35
N VAL A 375 -5.61 14.88 0.24
CA VAL A 375 -5.45 13.41 0.20
C VAL A 375 -4.24 13.01 1.05
N TYR A 376 -3.13 13.73 0.92
CA TYR A 376 -1.96 13.52 1.77
C TYR A 376 -2.33 13.70 3.26
N GLU A 377 -3.01 14.79 3.62
CA GLU A 377 -3.44 15.05 5.00
C GLU A 377 -4.26 13.88 5.57
N ASN A 378 -5.25 13.40 4.82
CA ASN A 378 -6.11 12.30 5.25
C ASN A 378 -5.35 10.97 5.39
N LEU A 379 -4.39 10.70 4.51
CA LEU A 379 -3.57 9.49 4.57
C LEU A 379 -2.57 9.55 5.73
N SER A 380 -2.01 10.72 6.04
CA SER A 380 -0.99 10.90 7.05
C SER A 380 -1.49 10.59 8.47
N PHE A 381 -2.78 10.84 8.78
CA PHE A 381 -3.33 10.52 10.11
C PHE A 381 -3.17 9.05 10.47
N ARG A 382 -3.45 8.13 9.54
CA ARG A 382 -3.32 6.69 9.80
C ARG A 382 -1.90 6.18 9.59
N ALA A 383 -1.13 6.79 8.69
CA ALA A 383 0.30 6.51 8.57
C ALA A 383 1.03 6.79 9.89
N ASN A 384 0.66 7.85 10.60
CA ASN A 384 1.20 8.17 11.92
C ASN A 384 0.84 7.11 12.98
N VAL A 385 -0.39 6.60 12.99
CA VAL A 385 -0.77 5.46 13.87
C VAL A 385 0.07 4.22 13.54
N ILE A 386 0.25 3.90 12.26
CA ILE A 386 1.08 2.76 11.83
C ILE A 386 2.54 2.95 12.28
N ALA A 387 3.09 4.14 12.10
CA ALA A 387 4.45 4.49 12.54
C ALA A 387 4.60 4.35 14.05
N TYR A 388 3.65 4.88 14.83
CA TYR A 388 3.61 4.73 16.28
C TYR A 388 3.59 3.25 16.70
N LEU A 389 2.73 2.44 16.13
CA LEU A 389 2.65 1.01 16.46
C LEU A 389 3.93 0.26 16.10
N LYS A 390 4.60 0.60 14.98
CA LYS A 390 5.91 0.04 14.63
C LYS A 390 6.98 0.41 15.67
N ALA A 391 6.99 1.68 16.13
CA ALA A 391 7.90 2.13 17.19
C ALA A 391 7.67 1.34 18.49
N CYS A 392 6.41 1.14 18.89
CA CYS A 392 6.05 0.34 20.05
C CYS A 392 6.48 -1.13 19.91
N VAL A 393 6.33 -1.74 18.74
CA VAL A 393 6.81 -3.11 18.45
C VAL A 393 8.32 -3.21 18.65
N LEU A 394 9.10 -2.27 18.11
CA LEU A 394 10.56 -2.24 18.29
C LEU A 394 10.95 -2.04 19.76
N TYR A 395 10.28 -1.13 20.46
CA TYR A 395 10.50 -0.89 21.88
C TYR A 395 10.28 -2.14 22.72
N VAL A 396 9.17 -2.84 22.53
CA VAL A 396 8.85 -4.09 23.24
C VAL A 396 9.82 -5.21 22.85
N ALA A 397 10.13 -5.37 21.57
CA ALA A 397 11.10 -6.36 21.11
C ALA A 397 12.47 -6.17 21.75
N ASN A 398 12.87 -4.93 22.00
CA ASN A 398 14.12 -4.60 22.70
C ASN A 398 14.01 -4.62 24.25
N GLY A 399 13.01 -5.34 24.80
CA GLY A 399 12.82 -5.47 26.24
C GLY A 399 12.37 -4.18 26.92
N CYS A 400 11.52 -3.40 26.26
CA CYS A 400 11.02 -2.09 26.70
C CYS A 400 12.16 -1.08 26.94
N LYS A 401 13.13 -1.07 26.04
CA LYS A 401 14.24 -0.10 26.03
C LYS A 401 14.26 0.61 24.70
N TRP A 402 14.25 1.95 24.73
CA TRP A 402 14.35 2.75 23.53
C TRP A 402 15.76 2.73 22.95
N GLU A 403 15.87 2.57 21.63
CA GLU A 403 17.09 2.77 20.86
C GLU A 403 16.98 4.10 20.11
N PRO A 404 18.01 4.97 20.12
CA PRO A 404 17.96 6.27 19.44
C PRO A 404 17.66 6.17 17.94
N GLU A 405 18.09 5.09 17.30
CA GLU A 405 17.93 4.81 15.88
C GLU A 405 16.45 4.59 15.49
N ILE A 406 15.58 4.30 16.46
CA ILE A 406 14.13 4.12 16.22
C ILE A 406 13.52 5.43 15.70
N ASP A 407 13.91 6.58 16.19
CA ASP A 407 13.35 7.88 15.77
C ASP A 407 13.48 8.09 14.26
N GLU A 408 14.71 7.96 13.75
CA GLU A 408 15.01 8.21 12.34
C GLU A 408 14.42 7.11 11.43
N PHE A 409 14.54 5.86 11.87
CA PHE A 409 13.98 4.73 11.14
C PHE A 409 12.45 4.81 11.00
N ILE A 410 11.74 5.13 12.06
CA ILE A 410 10.26 5.25 12.03
C ILE A 410 9.82 6.46 11.20
N ARG A 411 10.52 7.58 11.30
CA ARG A 411 10.31 8.75 10.45
C ARG A 411 10.46 8.41 8.97
N TRP A 412 11.54 7.71 8.62
CA TRP A 412 11.75 7.20 7.27
C TRP A 412 10.62 6.26 6.84
N SER A 413 10.26 5.31 7.71
CA SER A 413 9.23 4.30 7.41
C SER A 413 7.86 4.93 7.14
N GLU A 414 7.47 5.98 7.88
CA GLU A 414 6.21 6.71 7.64
C GLU A 414 6.27 7.47 6.32
N ARG A 415 7.36 8.19 6.05
CA ARG A 415 7.55 8.93 4.79
C ARG A 415 7.53 8.00 3.58
N TYR A 416 8.16 6.84 3.70
CA TYR A 416 8.18 5.82 2.64
C TYR A 416 6.77 5.27 2.36
N ASP A 417 6.00 4.97 3.39
CA ASP A 417 4.60 4.53 3.27
C ASP A 417 3.74 5.62 2.59
N LEU A 418 3.86 6.87 3.03
CA LEU A 418 3.15 8.01 2.44
C LEU A 418 3.56 8.26 0.98
N TYR A 419 4.86 8.14 0.67
CA TYR A 419 5.34 8.18 -0.70
C TYR A 419 4.63 7.13 -1.57
N CYS A 420 4.62 5.87 -1.14
CA CYS A 420 3.95 4.79 -1.88
C CYS A 420 2.45 5.03 -2.04
N LYS A 421 1.76 5.45 -1.00
CA LYS A 421 0.33 5.77 -1.03
C LYS A 421 0.01 6.88 -2.03
N MET A 422 0.78 7.96 -2.01
CA MET A 422 0.58 9.08 -2.92
C MET A 422 0.93 8.72 -4.36
N ARG A 423 2.07 8.04 -4.58
CA ARG A 423 2.51 7.62 -5.91
C ARG A 423 1.52 6.67 -6.58
N PHE A 424 1.04 5.67 -5.85
CA PHE A 424 0.22 4.61 -6.45
C PHE A 424 -1.27 4.92 -6.45
N PHE A 425 -1.76 5.71 -5.49
CA PHE A 425 -3.20 5.92 -5.29
C PHE A 425 -3.62 7.39 -5.20
N GLY A 426 -2.70 8.31 -4.95
CA GLY A 426 -3.01 9.73 -4.69
C GLY A 426 -3.91 10.35 -5.75
N ASP A 427 -3.56 10.23 -7.01
CA ASP A 427 -4.34 10.79 -8.13
C ASP A 427 -5.69 10.08 -8.32
N ALA A 428 -5.74 8.76 -8.09
CA ALA A 428 -6.99 8.03 -8.18
C ALA A 428 -7.97 8.45 -7.08
N ILE A 429 -7.48 8.66 -5.85
CA ILE A 429 -8.28 9.15 -4.72
C ILE A 429 -8.74 10.60 -4.97
N LYS A 430 -7.85 11.46 -5.49
CA LYS A 430 -8.24 12.84 -5.87
C LYS A 430 -9.38 12.84 -6.86
N ARG A 431 -9.26 12.05 -7.93
CA ARG A 431 -10.31 11.94 -8.95
C ARG A 431 -11.62 11.35 -8.42
N ALA A 432 -11.54 10.41 -7.47
CA ALA A 432 -12.72 9.82 -6.86
C ALA A 432 -13.46 10.80 -5.93
N ASN A 433 -12.72 11.73 -5.31
CA ASN A 433 -13.28 12.76 -4.42
C ASN A 433 -13.81 13.99 -5.20
N ASP A 434 -13.26 14.26 -6.38
CA ASP A 434 -13.66 15.41 -7.21
C ASP A 434 -14.87 15.05 -8.06
N THR A 435 -16.04 15.50 -7.64
CA THR A 435 -17.29 15.38 -8.40
C THR A 435 -17.36 16.38 -9.57
N GLY A 436 -16.32 16.50 -10.39
CA GLY A 436 -16.46 17.22 -11.65
C GLY A 436 -15.36 18.18 -12.11
N GLU A 437 -14.31 18.44 -11.37
CA GLU A 437 -13.17 19.25 -11.86
C GLU A 437 -12.01 18.35 -12.30
N LYS A 438 -11.38 18.66 -13.45
CA LYS A 438 -10.22 17.96 -13.98
C LYS A 438 -9.07 18.09 -12.99
N SER A 439 -8.76 17.03 -12.24
CA SER A 439 -7.61 17.01 -11.34
C SER A 439 -6.29 17.01 -12.14
N SER A 440 -5.30 17.78 -11.70
CA SER A 440 -3.97 17.75 -12.27
C SER A 440 -3.24 16.45 -11.86
N LYS A 441 -2.38 15.95 -12.74
CA LYS A 441 -1.63 14.69 -12.53
C LYS A 441 -0.43 14.84 -11.60
N ARG A 442 -0.38 15.85 -10.72
CA ARG A 442 0.79 16.13 -9.89
C ARG A 442 0.64 15.55 -8.50
N GLY A 443 1.70 14.94 -8.00
CA GLY A 443 1.82 14.49 -6.61
C GLY A 443 1.85 15.68 -5.61
N PRO A 444 1.92 15.39 -4.29
CA PRO A 444 1.99 16.43 -3.29
C PRO A 444 3.27 17.25 -3.51
N SER A 445 3.11 18.44 -4.02
CA SER A 445 4.21 19.35 -4.24
C SER A 445 4.18 20.46 -3.20
N ASN A 446 5.31 20.73 -2.60
CA ASN A 446 5.47 21.90 -1.76
C ASN A 446 5.39 23.16 -2.63
N MET A 447 4.21 23.78 -2.70
CA MET A 447 3.97 24.95 -3.55
C MET A 447 4.91 26.11 -3.22
N LEU A 448 5.28 26.27 -1.94
CA LEU A 448 6.20 27.33 -1.55
C LEU A 448 7.61 27.09 -2.12
N MET A 449 8.05 25.83 -2.24
CA MET A 449 9.33 25.49 -2.86
C MET A 449 9.36 25.80 -4.36
N GLN A 450 8.24 25.67 -5.06
CA GLN A 450 8.14 25.95 -6.50
C GLN A 450 8.14 27.45 -6.84
N LEU A 451 7.90 28.32 -5.86
CA LEU A 451 7.98 29.75 -6.04
C LEU A 451 9.44 30.21 -5.92
N PRO A 452 9.85 31.32 -6.55
CA PRO A 452 11.15 31.97 -6.31
C PRO A 452 11.22 32.51 -4.86
N ASP A 453 12.42 32.91 -4.39
CA ASP A 453 12.58 33.44 -3.03
C ASP A 453 11.83 34.75 -2.81
N GLU A 454 11.64 35.51 -3.86
CA GLU A 454 10.77 36.69 -3.92
C GLU A 454 9.72 36.44 -5.02
N PHE A 455 8.43 36.51 -4.66
CA PHE A 455 7.34 36.22 -5.59
C PHE A 455 6.13 37.12 -5.39
N THR A 456 5.34 37.26 -6.46
CA THR A 456 4.12 38.10 -6.47
C THR A 456 2.87 37.26 -6.15
N TYR A 457 1.79 37.95 -5.74
CA TYR A 457 0.47 37.33 -5.57
C TYR A 457 0.00 36.66 -6.87
N GLN A 458 0.27 37.27 -8.03
CA GLN A 458 -0.11 36.70 -9.33
C GLN A 458 0.61 35.38 -9.61
N GLN A 459 1.91 35.29 -9.33
CA GLN A 459 2.68 34.07 -9.51
C GLN A 459 2.12 32.91 -8.65
N VAL A 460 1.59 33.21 -7.47
CA VAL A 460 0.93 32.21 -6.64
C VAL A 460 -0.38 31.73 -7.27
N ILE A 461 -1.18 32.64 -7.84
CA ILE A 461 -2.37 32.28 -8.58
C ILE A 461 -2.02 31.38 -9.76
N ASP A 462 -1.04 31.78 -10.56
CA ASP A 462 -0.63 31.05 -11.76
C ASP A 462 -0.13 29.66 -11.41
N LEU A 463 0.67 29.54 -10.33
CA LEU A 463 1.12 28.26 -9.82
C LEU A 463 -0.05 27.38 -9.33
N ARG A 464 -1.03 27.97 -8.62
CA ARG A 464 -2.22 27.24 -8.18
C ARG A 464 -3.03 26.72 -9.38
N VAL A 465 -3.25 27.55 -10.37
CA VAL A 465 -3.94 27.17 -11.61
C VAL A 465 -3.18 26.09 -12.36
N ALA A 466 -1.86 26.24 -12.48
CA ALA A 466 -1.00 25.21 -13.08
C ALA A 466 -1.06 23.87 -12.32
N ASN A 467 -1.27 23.90 -11.00
CA ASN A 467 -1.48 22.72 -10.18
C ASN A 467 -2.96 22.27 -10.11
N GLY A 468 -3.85 22.81 -10.97
CA GLY A 468 -5.26 22.42 -11.04
C GLY A 468 -6.13 22.92 -9.88
N MET A 469 -5.65 23.88 -9.09
CA MET A 469 -6.37 24.41 -7.94
C MET A 469 -7.14 25.69 -8.33
N SER A 470 -8.25 25.94 -7.65
CA SER A 470 -9.03 27.18 -7.82
C SER A 470 -8.23 28.40 -7.35
N GLN A 471 -8.40 29.52 -8.05
CA GLN A 471 -7.88 30.83 -7.62
C GLN A 471 -8.49 31.29 -6.28
N LYS A 472 -9.70 30.82 -5.97
CA LYS A 472 -10.37 31.11 -4.69
C LYS A 472 -9.55 30.52 -3.54
N GLY A 473 -9.34 31.31 -2.49
CA GLY A 473 -8.60 30.88 -1.32
C GLY A 473 -7.10 31.21 -1.33
N THR A 474 -6.53 31.78 -2.42
CA THR A 474 -5.11 32.21 -2.47
C THR A 474 -4.77 33.19 -1.34
N SER A 475 -5.62 34.20 -1.10
CA SER A 475 -5.42 35.18 -0.01
C SER A 475 -5.41 34.49 1.37
N LYS A 476 -6.32 33.53 1.62
CA LYS A 476 -6.37 32.78 2.87
C LYS A 476 -5.10 31.91 3.05
N MET A 477 -4.63 31.30 1.98
CA MET A 477 -3.40 30.50 1.99
C MET A 477 -2.18 31.36 2.31
N LEU A 478 -2.03 32.50 1.64
CA LEU A 478 -0.94 33.46 1.92
C LEU A 478 -1.03 34.04 3.33
N GLY A 479 -2.23 34.35 3.83
CA GLY A 479 -2.44 34.74 5.21
C GLY A 479 -1.93 33.68 6.18
N ASN A 480 -2.28 32.41 5.97
CA ASN A 480 -1.79 31.31 6.79
C ASN A 480 -0.26 31.14 6.72
N TRP A 481 0.35 31.32 5.55
CA TRP A 481 1.82 31.29 5.41
C TRP A 481 2.50 32.45 6.14
N LYS A 482 1.90 33.63 6.10
CA LYS A 482 2.39 34.80 6.83
C LYS A 482 2.28 34.60 8.35
N ASP A 483 1.11 34.19 8.85
CA ASP A 483 0.85 33.97 10.27
C ASP A 483 1.80 32.90 10.87
N ARG A 484 2.28 31.97 10.04
CA ARG A 484 3.23 30.91 10.43
C ARG A 484 4.68 31.25 10.12
N HIS A 485 4.97 32.49 9.73
CA HIS A 485 6.32 32.96 9.43
C HIS A 485 7.05 32.20 8.30
N TYR A 486 6.32 31.63 7.35
CA TYR A 486 6.93 31.05 6.13
C TYR A 486 7.29 32.12 5.12
N ILE A 487 6.51 33.20 5.09
CA ILE A 487 6.69 34.35 4.20
C ILE A 487 6.50 35.66 4.95
N ARG A 488 7.03 36.75 4.40
CA ARG A 488 6.70 38.12 4.82
C ARG A 488 6.33 38.93 3.58
N ALA A 489 5.46 39.92 3.74
CA ALA A 489 5.23 40.92 2.68
C ALA A 489 6.43 41.89 2.59
N LYS A 490 6.79 42.29 1.38
CA LYS A 490 7.92 43.20 1.13
C LYS A 490 7.57 44.66 1.48
N GLU A 491 6.31 45.04 1.30
CA GLU A 491 5.79 46.37 1.61
C GLU A 491 4.72 46.30 2.69
N ASN A 492 4.77 47.27 3.61
CA ASN A 492 3.91 47.49 4.79
C ASN A 492 2.78 46.52 5.08
N ASP A 493 2.87 45.89 6.23
CA ASP A 493 2.01 44.83 6.81
C ASP A 493 0.54 45.21 7.10
N SER A 494 0.12 46.44 6.77
CA SER A 494 -1.17 46.99 7.20
C SER A 494 -2.32 46.94 6.17
N VAL A 495 -2.13 46.27 5.01
CA VAL A 495 -3.17 46.21 3.98
C VAL A 495 -4.03 44.95 4.17
N PRO A 496 -5.36 45.05 4.40
CA PRO A 496 -6.25 43.92 4.66
C PRO A 496 -6.49 42.99 3.45
N GLN A 497 -6.11 43.42 2.25
CA GLN A 497 -6.29 42.66 1.01
C GLN A 497 -4.99 42.62 0.21
N PHE A 498 -4.58 41.44 -0.20
CA PHE A 498 -3.45 41.28 -1.10
C PHE A 498 -3.86 41.69 -2.51
N LEU A 499 -3.11 42.60 -3.11
CA LEU A 499 -3.27 43.01 -4.49
C LEU A 499 -2.44 42.15 -5.41
N SER A 500 -2.79 42.08 -6.69
CA SER A 500 -2.02 41.33 -7.71
C SER A 500 -0.53 41.73 -7.79
N SER A 501 -0.21 42.97 -7.38
CA SER A 501 1.15 43.50 -7.29
C SER A 501 1.86 43.22 -5.95
N SER A 502 1.16 42.65 -4.93
CA SER A 502 1.78 42.36 -3.63
C SER A 502 2.94 41.40 -3.79
N VAL A 503 4.10 41.74 -3.22
CA VAL A 503 5.33 40.94 -3.28
C VAL A 503 5.62 40.33 -1.93
N PHE A 504 5.97 39.05 -1.93
CA PHE A 504 6.28 38.27 -0.75
C PHE A 504 7.72 37.76 -0.82
N ILE A 505 8.35 37.61 0.34
CA ILE A 505 9.70 37.06 0.51
C ILE A 505 9.59 35.80 1.34
N LYS A 506 10.21 34.71 0.91
CA LYS A 506 10.34 33.51 1.70
C LYS A 506 11.21 33.75 2.93
N LEU A 507 10.75 33.28 4.06
CA LEU A 507 11.55 33.17 5.27
C LEU A 507 12.16 31.77 5.34
N LYS A 508 13.15 31.54 6.23
CA LYS A 508 13.74 30.21 6.43
C LYS A 508 12.66 29.22 6.83
N PHE A 509 12.26 28.34 5.93
CA PHE A 509 11.57 27.12 6.28
C PHE A 509 12.56 25.96 6.15
N ARG A 510 12.35 24.88 6.90
CA ARG A 510 13.26 23.74 6.89
C ARG A 510 13.43 23.25 5.45
N LYS A 511 14.65 23.34 4.90
CA LYS A 511 15.04 22.50 3.79
C LYS A 511 14.94 21.08 4.32
N GLU A 512 14.16 20.22 3.69
CA GLU A 512 14.35 18.79 3.86
C GLU A 512 15.81 18.51 3.52
N ASN A 513 16.54 17.99 4.51
CA ASN A 513 17.87 17.49 4.23
C ASN A 513 17.69 16.38 3.20
N SER A 514 18.22 16.66 2.02
CA SER A 514 18.41 15.69 0.94
C SER A 514 19.28 14.55 1.40
#